data_4bcd5583051e9caa9c1493b1d4bc3034
#
_entry.id   4bcd5583051e9caa9c1493b1d4bc3034
#
_cell.length_a   1.000
_cell.length_b   1.000
_cell.length_c   1.000
_cell.angle_alpha   90.00
_cell.angle_beta   90.00
_cell.angle_gamma   90.00
#
_symmetry.space_group_name_H-M   'P 1'
#
loop_
_entity.id
_entity.type
_entity.pdbx_description
1 polymer ?
#
loop_
_entity_poly.entity_id
_entity_poly.type
_entity_poly.pdbx_seq_one_letter_code
_entity_poly.pdbx_strand_id
1 'polypeptide(L)'
;MQLTDEIKTSLKREYDLCSNAATFYKKAIKEFEQKHHLTTHTFIKRFEAGLIGDEADYFDWYAFTKLLAHWRKTQSAIRSTVS
;
A
#
# COMPACT_ATOMS: atom_id res chain seq x y z
N MET A 1 18.44 20.40 -10.27
CA MET A 1 19.43 20.02 -9.24
C MET A 1 19.99 18.65 -9.54
N GLN A 2 21.31 18.53 -9.52
CA GLN A 2 21.97 17.25 -9.81
C GLN A 2 22.12 16.45 -8.53
N LEU A 3 21.71 15.18 -8.55
CA LEU A 3 21.83 14.29 -7.41
C LEU A 3 23.22 13.65 -7.37
N THR A 4 23.79 13.54 -6.18
CA THR A 4 25.04 12.79 -5.99
C THR A 4 24.76 11.29 -6.09
N ASP A 5 25.82 10.50 -6.33
CA ASP A 5 25.70 9.04 -6.41
C ASP A 5 25.21 8.44 -5.08
N GLU A 6 25.63 9.02 -3.94
CA GLU A 6 25.17 8.58 -2.64
C GLU A 6 23.67 8.81 -2.46
N ILE A 7 23.16 9.97 -2.89
CA ILE A 7 21.73 10.28 -2.83
C ILE A 7 20.95 9.34 -3.73
N LYS A 8 21.44 9.10 -4.95
CA LYS A 8 20.78 8.18 -5.89
C LYS A 8 20.73 6.76 -5.32
N THR A 9 21.81 6.30 -4.69
CA THR A 9 21.86 4.98 -4.07
C THR A 9 20.84 4.88 -2.91
N SER A 10 20.76 5.93 -2.08
CA SER A 10 19.80 5.98 -0.98
C SER A 10 18.36 5.94 -1.50
N LEU A 11 18.06 6.72 -2.54
CA LEU A 11 16.72 6.76 -3.14
C LEU A 11 16.35 5.42 -3.77
N LYS A 12 17.29 4.75 -4.41
CA LYS A 12 17.07 3.41 -4.96
C LYS A 12 16.73 2.41 -3.86
N ARG A 13 17.45 2.48 -2.74
CA ARG A 13 17.20 1.64 -1.58
C ARG A 13 15.80 1.87 -1.01
N GLU A 14 15.40 3.14 -0.89
CA GLU A 14 14.04 3.50 -0.45
C GLU A 14 12.99 3.00 -1.43
N TYR A 15 13.26 3.11 -2.74
CA TYR A 15 12.36 2.60 -3.77
C TYR A 15 12.15 1.09 -3.62
N ASP A 16 13.22 0.33 -3.38
CA ASP A 16 13.13 -1.12 -3.20
C ASP A 16 12.34 -1.47 -1.92
N LEU A 17 12.52 -0.71 -0.85
CA LEU A 17 11.75 -0.89 0.39
C LEU A 17 10.26 -0.65 0.14
N CYS A 18 9.93 0.40 -0.61
CA CYS A 18 8.53 0.69 -0.99
C CYS A 18 7.94 -0.44 -1.83
N SER A 19 8.72 -0.99 -2.75
CA SER A 19 8.32 -2.11 -3.59
C SER A 19 8.00 -3.34 -2.76
N ASN A 20 8.87 -3.66 -1.79
CA ASN A 20 8.68 -4.81 -0.91
C ASN A 20 7.46 -4.63 0.00
N ALA A 21 7.28 -3.43 0.55
CA ALA A 21 6.12 -3.13 1.38
C ALA A 21 4.82 -3.23 0.57
N ALA A 22 4.81 -2.67 -0.64
CA ALA A 22 3.65 -2.73 -1.53
C ALA A 22 3.28 -4.17 -1.87
N THR A 23 4.26 -5.02 -2.16
CA THR A 23 4.03 -6.43 -2.46
C THR A 23 3.42 -7.15 -1.26
N PHE A 24 3.92 -6.89 -0.06
CA PHE A 24 3.40 -7.48 1.17
C PHE A 24 1.92 -7.11 1.38
N TYR A 25 1.59 -5.82 1.33
CA TYR A 25 0.21 -5.36 1.56
C TYR A 25 -0.74 -5.81 0.46
N LYS A 26 -0.28 -5.82 -0.79
CA LYS A 26 -1.08 -6.30 -1.92
C LYS A 26 -1.47 -7.76 -1.73
N LYS A 27 -0.53 -8.60 -1.30
CA LYS A 27 -0.80 -10.02 -1.04
C LYS A 27 -1.77 -10.19 0.13
N ALA A 28 -1.56 -9.46 1.22
CA ALA A 28 -2.43 -9.54 2.39
C ALA A 28 -3.86 -9.11 2.05
N ILE A 29 -4.02 -8.04 1.28
CA ILE A 29 -5.32 -7.55 0.83
C ILE A 29 -6.03 -8.61 -0.01
N LYS A 30 -5.30 -9.25 -0.91
CA LYS A 30 -5.88 -10.31 -1.75
C LYS A 30 -6.35 -11.50 -0.91
N GLU A 31 -5.63 -11.85 0.14
CA GLU A 31 -6.04 -12.91 1.05
C GLU A 31 -7.32 -12.54 1.80
N PHE A 32 -7.49 -11.29 2.22
CA PHE A 32 -8.74 -10.81 2.80
C PHE A 32 -9.90 -10.91 1.81
N GLU A 33 -9.67 -10.50 0.56
CA GLU A 33 -10.70 -10.61 -0.48
C GLU A 33 -11.17 -12.05 -0.67
N GLN A 34 -10.24 -12.99 -0.66
CA GLN A 34 -10.57 -14.41 -0.81
C GLN A 34 -11.30 -14.96 0.43
N LYS A 35 -10.82 -14.59 1.61
CA LYS A 35 -11.41 -15.06 2.88
C LYS A 35 -12.84 -14.57 3.05
N HIS A 36 -13.11 -13.32 2.73
CA HIS A 36 -14.41 -12.68 2.97
C HIS A 36 -15.30 -12.63 1.72
N HIS A 37 -14.85 -13.16 0.60
CA HIS A 37 -15.60 -13.19 -0.68
C HIS A 37 -16.11 -11.80 -1.06
N LEU A 38 -15.24 -10.80 -0.99
CA LEU A 38 -15.59 -9.40 -1.17
C LEU A 38 -14.43 -8.68 -1.83
N THR A 39 -14.73 -7.81 -2.80
CA THR A 39 -13.68 -6.97 -3.38
C THR A 39 -13.30 -5.86 -2.40
N THR A 40 -12.04 -5.42 -2.47
CA THR A 40 -11.59 -4.32 -1.61
C THR A 40 -12.39 -3.05 -1.86
N HIS A 41 -12.73 -2.76 -3.11
CA HIS A 41 -13.54 -1.59 -3.45
C HIS A 41 -14.89 -1.60 -2.70
N THR A 42 -15.60 -2.71 -2.75
CA THR A 42 -16.88 -2.87 -2.04
C THR A 42 -16.68 -2.82 -0.54
N PHE A 43 -15.62 -3.49 -0.05
CA PHE A 43 -15.28 -3.48 1.38
C PHE A 43 -15.08 -2.06 1.89
N ILE A 44 -14.25 -1.26 1.21
CA ILE A 44 -13.95 0.12 1.63
C ILE A 44 -15.23 0.96 1.71
N LYS A 45 -16.10 0.83 0.70
CA LYS A 45 -17.38 1.56 0.70
C LYS A 45 -18.23 1.23 1.92
N ARG A 46 -18.35 -0.06 2.24
CA ARG A 46 -19.14 -0.51 3.39
C ARG A 46 -18.49 -0.13 4.71
N PHE A 47 -17.18 -0.24 4.80
CA PHE A 47 -16.43 0.12 6.01
C PHE A 47 -16.61 1.61 6.33
N GLU A 48 -16.42 2.47 5.34
CA GLU A 48 -16.53 3.92 5.53
C GLU A 48 -17.96 4.37 5.79
N ALA A 49 -18.95 3.59 5.33
CA ALA A 49 -20.35 3.86 5.60
C ALA A 49 -20.85 3.26 6.93
N GLY A 50 -19.98 2.54 7.63
CA GLY A 50 -20.38 1.87 8.89
C GLY A 50 -21.32 0.68 8.68
N LEU A 51 -21.34 0.09 7.49
CA LEU A 51 -22.26 -0.99 7.12
C LEU A 51 -21.61 -2.36 7.19
N ILE A 52 -20.42 -2.47 7.74
CA ILE A 52 -19.72 -3.74 7.91
C ILE A 52 -19.45 -3.95 9.40
N GLY A 53 -19.29 -5.21 9.81
CA GLY A 53 -19.04 -5.53 11.21
C GLY A 53 -17.71 -4.99 11.72
N ASP A 54 -17.42 -5.26 12.99
CA ASP A 54 -16.22 -4.77 13.67
C ASP A 54 -15.18 -5.88 13.91
N GLU A 55 -15.09 -6.86 13.01
CA GLU A 55 -14.07 -7.88 13.08
C GLU A 55 -12.67 -7.28 12.91
N ALA A 56 -11.69 -7.85 13.63
CA ALA A 56 -10.31 -7.38 13.57
C ALA A 56 -9.77 -7.36 12.13
N ASP A 57 -10.13 -8.35 11.31
CA ASP A 57 -9.71 -8.42 9.90
C ASP A 57 -10.10 -7.16 9.14
N TYR A 58 -11.24 -6.57 9.42
CA TYR A 58 -11.72 -5.40 8.69
C TYR A 58 -10.87 -4.16 8.98
N PHE A 59 -10.42 -3.99 10.21
CA PHE A 59 -9.53 -2.89 10.57
C PHE A 59 -8.17 -3.07 9.92
N ASP A 60 -7.63 -4.29 9.93
CA ASP A 60 -6.36 -4.61 9.27
C ASP A 60 -6.46 -4.40 7.75
N TRP A 61 -7.53 -4.90 7.13
CA TRP A 61 -7.76 -4.75 5.71
C TRP A 61 -7.82 -3.27 5.30
N TYR A 62 -8.57 -2.47 6.04
CA TYR A 62 -8.68 -1.04 5.79
C TYR A 62 -7.30 -0.36 5.92
N ALA A 63 -6.59 -0.65 7.02
CA ALA A 63 -5.26 -0.10 7.25
C ALA A 63 -4.29 -0.49 6.14
N PHE A 64 -4.28 -1.76 5.73
CA PHE A 64 -3.39 -2.24 4.66
C PHE A 64 -3.70 -1.58 3.33
N THR A 65 -4.96 -1.34 3.03
CA THR A 65 -5.36 -0.62 1.81
C THR A 65 -4.82 0.81 1.80
N LYS A 66 -4.92 1.50 2.93
CA LYS A 66 -4.36 2.86 3.06
C LYS A 66 -2.84 2.86 3.01
N LEU A 67 -2.19 1.88 3.64
CA LEU A 67 -0.73 1.76 3.63
C LEU A 67 -0.22 1.43 2.22
N LEU A 68 -0.90 0.57 1.48
CA LEU A 68 -0.53 0.25 0.11
C LEU A 68 -0.57 1.51 -0.76
N ALA A 69 -1.62 2.31 -0.65
CA ALA A 69 -1.74 3.56 -1.39
C ALA A 69 -0.61 4.53 -1.02
N HIS A 70 -0.27 4.62 0.27
CA HIS A 70 0.83 5.45 0.75
C HIS A 70 2.18 5.02 0.15
N TRP A 71 2.50 3.72 0.21
CA TRP A 71 3.77 3.20 -0.30
C TRP A 71 3.90 3.37 -1.82
N ARG A 72 2.79 3.17 -2.55
CA ARG A 72 2.76 3.40 -4.01
C ARG A 72 3.00 4.85 -4.37
N LYS A 73 2.42 5.77 -3.60
CA LYS A 73 2.60 7.21 -3.79
C LYS A 73 4.05 7.60 -3.54
N THR A 74 4.65 7.10 -2.46
CA THR A 74 6.05 7.34 -2.12
C THR A 74 6.97 6.80 -3.21
N GLN A 75 6.73 5.58 -3.68
CA GLN A 75 7.51 4.96 -4.74
C GLN A 75 7.45 5.77 -6.03
N SER A 76 6.27 6.25 -6.40
CA SER A 76 6.07 7.09 -7.59
C SER A 76 6.85 8.41 -7.47
N ALA A 77 6.84 9.02 -6.29
CA ALA A 77 7.59 10.26 -6.04
C ALA A 77 9.10 10.03 -6.19
N ILE A 78 9.63 8.92 -5.67
CA ILE A 78 11.04 8.57 -5.80
C ILE A 78 11.40 8.33 -7.26
N ARG A 79 10.57 7.60 -8.00
CA ARG A 79 10.78 7.35 -9.44
C ARG A 79 10.88 8.66 -10.21
N SER A 80 9.99 9.59 -9.94
CA SER A 80 9.99 10.90 -10.61
C SER A 80 11.25 11.70 -10.30
N THR A 81 11.80 11.54 -9.09
CA THR A 81 13.00 12.25 -8.67
C THR A 81 14.27 11.71 -9.34
N VAL A 82 14.37 10.39 -9.53
CA VAL A 82 15.60 9.75 -10.03
C VAL A 82 15.58 9.46 -11.54
N SER A 83 14.44 9.56 -12.17
CA SER A 83 14.34 9.41 -13.62
C SER A 83 14.46 10.76 -14.31
#